data_05feb7e18dda562cfc2792ba5260496b
#
_entry.id   05feb7e18dda562cfc2792ba5260496b
#
_cell.length_a   1.000
_cell.length_b   1.000
_cell.length_c   1.000
_cell.angle_alpha   90.00
_cell.angle_beta   90.00
_cell.angle_gamma   90.00
#
_symmetry.space_group_name_H-M   'P 1'
#
loop_
_entity.id
_entity.type
_entity.pdbx_description
1 polymer ?
#
loop_
_entity_poly.entity_id
_entity_poly.type
_entity_poly.pdbx_seq_one_letter_code
_entity_poly.pdbx_strand_id
1 'polypeptide(L)'
;MLDLPRLLEPEDLLPLLDRSDLLVVDLSKQAVHQEAHVPGAIFVPFQALIHGQPPATGHLPEAERLSQLFAWLGLHPDLHVVAYDDEGGGWAGRFLWTLDLIGHERWSYLNGGLVAWLQAGLPTEDALHQPASRPAREHRLDRRHLIDIEDLMQALERKDEGLVIWDARSPEEYQGQRQFAQRSGHIPGAINYEWTRAMDRERGLRLRPLEELRAELAARGISADKDVVTHCHTHHRSGLTWLIGRLLGFPRIRAYAGSWSEWGNHRHTPIHRDS
;
A
#
# COMPACT_ATOMS: atom_id res chain seq x y z
N MET A 1 11.19 -20.17 -13.61
CA MET A 1 11.01 -18.93 -12.82
C MET A 1 9.53 -18.55 -12.88
N LEU A 2 8.89 -18.42 -11.74
CA LEU A 2 7.46 -18.13 -11.64
C LEU A 2 7.19 -16.69 -12.14
N ASP A 3 6.26 -16.52 -13.08
CA ASP A 3 5.83 -15.21 -13.58
C ASP A 3 4.32 -15.09 -13.36
N LEU A 4 3.91 -14.27 -12.39
CA LEU A 4 2.51 -14.07 -12.02
C LEU A 4 2.08 -12.65 -12.34
N PRO A 5 0.77 -12.44 -12.65
CA PRO A 5 0.22 -11.10 -12.80
C PRO A 5 0.31 -10.34 -11.47
N ARG A 6 0.40 -9.02 -11.52
CA ARG A 6 0.44 -8.18 -10.32
C ARG A 6 -0.85 -8.22 -9.50
N LEU A 7 -1.99 -8.47 -10.13
CA LEU A 7 -3.28 -8.75 -9.49
C LEU A 7 -3.57 -10.24 -9.68
N LEU A 8 -3.63 -11.00 -8.59
CA LEU A 8 -3.81 -12.44 -8.59
C LEU A 8 -5.12 -12.79 -7.89
N GLU A 9 -5.96 -13.60 -8.53
CA GLU A 9 -7.20 -14.09 -7.91
C GLU A 9 -6.90 -15.22 -6.91
N PRO A 10 -7.71 -15.38 -5.84
CA PRO A 10 -7.55 -16.46 -4.87
C PRO A 10 -7.48 -17.85 -5.49
N GLU A 11 -8.33 -18.11 -6.46
CA GLU A 11 -8.43 -19.38 -7.16
C GLU A 11 -7.19 -19.72 -7.98
N ASP A 12 -6.47 -18.69 -8.48
CA ASP A 12 -5.22 -18.85 -9.24
C ASP A 12 -4.02 -19.05 -8.31
N LEU A 13 -4.08 -18.58 -7.06
CA LEU A 13 -3.00 -18.79 -6.08
C LEU A 13 -3.02 -20.21 -5.51
N LEU A 14 -4.20 -20.79 -5.26
CA LEU A 14 -4.33 -22.08 -4.58
C LEU A 14 -3.42 -23.19 -5.14
N PRO A 15 -3.37 -23.44 -6.47
CA PRO A 15 -2.53 -24.50 -7.03
C PRO A 15 -1.03 -24.24 -6.95
N LEU A 16 -0.61 -23.06 -6.48
CA LEU A 16 0.79 -22.62 -6.45
C LEU A 16 1.39 -22.65 -5.04
N LEU A 17 0.61 -22.91 -3.99
CA LEU A 17 1.03 -22.77 -2.59
C LEU A 17 2.24 -23.63 -2.23
N ASP A 18 2.39 -24.83 -2.82
CA ASP A 18 3.51 -25.74 -2.53
C ASP A 18 4.82 -25.38 -3.26
N ARG A 19 4.87 -24.27 -3.98
CA ARG A 19 6.04 -23.87 -4.75
C ARG A 19 7.13 -23.26 -3.87
N SER A 20 8.35 -23.72 -4.04
CA SER A 20 9.52 -23.20 -3.30
C SER A 20 10.02 -21.82 -3.77
N ASP A 21 9.57 -21.33 -4.95
CA ASP A 21 9.87 -19.99 -5.48
C ASP A 21 8.74 -18.98 -5.24
N LEU A 22 7.79 -19.31 -4.34
CA LEU A 22 6.68 -18.48 -3.89
C LEU A 22 6.76 -18.22 -2.39
N LEU A 23 6.50 -16.97 -2.00
CA LEU A 23 6.30 -16.56 -0.60
C LEU A 23 4.94 -15.87 -0.48
N VAL A 24 4.06 -16.40 0.34
CA VAL A 24 2.79 -15.76 0.68
C VAL A 24 2.96 -15.00 2.00
N VAL A 25 2.61 -13.70 2.01
CA VAL A 25 2.76 -12.81 3.17
C VAL A 25 1.39 -12.31 3.60
N ASP A 26 1.06 -12.55 4.86
CA ASP A 26 -0.18 -12.11 5.51
C ASP A 26 0.07 -10.85 6.34
N LEU A 27 -0.60 -9.76 5.98
CA LEU A 27 -0.60 -8.46 6.68
C LEU A 27 -1.92 -8.23 7.46
N SER A 28 -2.72 -9.24 7.65
CA SER A 28 -3.97 -9.18 8.43
C SER A 28 -3.69 -8.85 9.89
N LYS A 29 -4.75 -8.58 10.66
CA LYS A 29 -4.63 -8.49 12.10
C LYS A 29 -4.14 -9.82 12.68
N GLN A 30 -3.26 -9.75 13.68
CA GLN A 30 -2.68 -10.96 14.28
C GLN A 30 -3.74 -11.97 14.74
N ALA A 31 -4.84 -11.51 15.35
CA ALA A 31 -5.91 -12.39 15.79
C ALA A 31 -6.61 -13.10 14.61
N VAL A 32 -6.77 -12.41 13.47
CA VAL A 32 -7.34 -12.98 12.25
C VAL A 32 -6.42 -14.04 11.67
N HIS A 33 -5.11 -13.74 11.55
CA HIS A 33 -4.12 -14.72 11.09
C HIS A 33 -4.10 -15.98 11.97
N GLN A 34 -4.19 -15.81 13.30
CA GLN A 34 -4.20 -16.94 14.25
C GLN A 34 -5.47 -17.79 14.18
N GLU A 35 -6.58 -17.22 13.73
CA GLU A 35 -7.85 -17.92 13.58
C GLU A 35 -7.91 -18.66 12.23
N ALA A 36 -7.56 -18.00 11.14
CA ALA A 36 -7.57 -18.57 9.79
C ALA A 36 -6.74 -17.71 8.83
N HIS A 37 -5.88 -18.35 8.05
CA HIS A 37 -5.08 -17.69 7.00
C HIS A 37 -4.90 -18.60 5.78
N VAL A 38 -4.37 -18.04 4.69
CA VAL A 38 -3.99 -18.79 3.48
C VAL A 38 -2.89 -19.79 3.84
N PRO A 39 -3.01 -21.08 3.48
CA PRO A 39 -2.03 -22.10 3.86
C PRO A 39 -0.60 -21.73 3.47
N GLY A 40 0.35 -21.89 4.40
CA GLY A 40 1.76 -21.56 4.24
C GLY A 40 2.10 -20.08 4.34
N ALA A 41 1.12 -19.20 4.60
CA ALA A 41 1.38 -17.77 4.68
C ALA A 41 2.22 -17.38 5.91
N ILE A 42 3.17 -16.47 5.70
CA ILE A 42 4.01 -15.90 6.75
C ILE A 42 3.39 -14.60 7.25
N PHE A 43 3.08 -14.53 8.53
CA PHE A 43 2.54 -13.33 9.16
C PHE A 43 3.60 -12.23 9.29
N VAL A 44 3.27 -11.02 8.82
CA VAL A 44 4.07 -9.81 9.03
C VAL A 44 3.22 -8.76 9.72
N PRO A 45 3.50 -8.39 10.97
CA PRO A 45 2.76 -7.34 11.64
C PRO A 45 3.01 -5.99 10.96
N PHE A 46 1.96 -5.20 10.76
CA PHE A 46 2.08 -3.90 10.07
C PHE A 46 3.08 -2.95 10.74
N GLN A 47 3.33 -3.10 12.05
CA GLN A 47 4.32 -2.34 12.80
C GLN A 47 5.76 -2.54 12.28
N ALA A 48 6.01 -3.65 11.58
CA ALA A 48 7.29 -3.88 10.91
C ALA A 48 7.52 -2.99 9.69
N LEU A 49 6.45 -2.36 9.16
CA LEU A 49 6.46 -1.53 7.95
C LEU A 49 6.43 -0.03 8.22
N ILE A 50 6.39 0.38 9.49
CA ILE A 50 6.29 1.78 9.89
C ILE A 50 7.33 2.14 10.94
N HIS A 51 7.78 3.41 10.92
CA HIS A 51 8.65 3.93 11.98
C HIS A 51 7.91 4.09 13.31
N GLY A 52 6.63 4.48 13.25
CA GLY A 52 5.72 4.52 14.41
C GLY A 52 5.92 5.70 15.38
N GLN A 53 6.75 6.69 15.05
CA GLN A 53 7.03 7.84 15.93
C GLN A 53 6.09 9.03 15.64
N PRO A 54 5.37 9.55 16.66
CA PRO A 54 4.58 10.77 16.51
C PRO A 54 5.44 11.98 16.12
N PRO A 55 4.91 12.96 15.36
CA PRO A 55 3.54 12.97 14.82
C PRO A 55 3.40 12.18 13.51
N ALA A 56 4.48 11.81 12.86
CA ALA A 56 4.55 11.22 11.52
C ALA A 56 4.70 9.69 11.58
N THR A 57 3.77 9.01 12.22
CA THR A 57 3.84 7.57 12.50
C THR A 57 3.91 6.68 11.25
N GLY A 58 3.56 7.22 10.07
CA GLY A 58 3.55 6.48 8.81
C GLY A 58 4.90 6.40 8.09
N HIS A 59 5.96 7.05 8.57
CA HIS A 59 7.28 6.96 7.93
C HIS A 59 7.78 5.51 7.84
N LEU A 60 8.70 5.29 6.88
CA LEU A 60 9.40 4.01 6.76
C LEU A 60 10.28 3.76 7.99
N PRO A 61 10.44 2.48 8.37
CA PRO A 61 11.49 2.10 9.30
C PRO A 61 12.89 2.44 8.76
N GLU A 62 13.87 2.50 9.64
CA GLU A 62 15.28 2.59 9.30
C GLU A 62 15.67 1.47 8.32
N ALA A 63 16.60 1.78 7.39
CA ALA A 63 17.01 0.85 6.34
C ALA A 63 17.52 -0.50 6.89
N GLU A 64 18.22 -0.48 8.02
CA GLU A 64 18.68 -1.68 8.71
C GLU A 64 17.50 -2.57 9.16
N ARG A 65 16.46 -1.97 9.76
CA ARG A 65 15.27 -2.71 10.20
C ARG A 65 14.52 -3.34 9.03
N LEU A 66 14.42 -2.63 7.90
CA LEU A 66 13.85 -3.19 6.67
C LEU A 66 14.71 -4.34 6.14
N SER A 67 16.04 -4.18 6.14
CA SER A 67 16.98 -5.24 5.72
C SER A 67 16.85 -6.48 6.58
N GLN A 68 16.66 -6.33 7.90
CA GLN A 68 16.42 -7.44 8.82
C GLN A 68 15.07 -8.13 8.55
N LEU A 69 14.00 -7.37 8.29
CA LEU A 69 12.68 -7.91 7.93
C LEU A 69 12.78 -8.78 6.67
N PHE A 70 13.40 -8.26 5.61
CA PHE A 70 13.50 -8.98 4.34
C PHE A 70 14.46 -10.18 4.42
N ALA A 71 15.51 -10.09 5.23
CA ALA A 71 16.38 -11.23 5.54
C ALA A 71 15.63 -12.34 6.28
N TRP A 72 14.81 -11.95 7.27
CA TRP A 72 13.96 -12.90 7.99
C TRP A 72 12.93 -13.55 7.05
N LEU A 73 12.31 -12.81 6.14
CA LEU A 73 11.41 -13.34 5.12
C LEU A 73 12.11 -14.22 4.07
N GLY A 74 13.45 -14.28 4.07
CA GLY A 74 14.23 -15.03 3.09
C GLY A 74 14.21 -14.43 1.69
N LEU A 75 13.92 -13.12 1.57
CA LEU A 75 13.77 -12.44 0.29
C LEU A 75 15.02 -12.56 -0.59
N HIS A 76 14.82 -12.94 -1.84
CA HIS A 76 15.88 -13.03 -2.86
C HIS A 76 15.28 -12.73 -4.26
N PRO A 77 16.12 -12.41 -5.28
CA PRO A 77 15.64 -11.94 -6.58
C PRO A 77 14.68 -12.87 -7.32
N ASP A 78 14.82 -14.19 -7.10
CA ASP A 78 14.00 -15.20 -7.81
C ASP A 78 12.70 -15.54 -7.07
N LEU A 79 12.52 -15.06 -5.82
CA LEU A 79 11.32 -15.32 -5.02
C LEU A 79 10.18 -14.43 -5.51
N HIS A 80 9.02 -15.02 -5.80
CA HIS A 80 7.80 -14.27 -6.08
C HIS A 80 7.02 -14.09 -4.77
N VAL A 81 6.66 -12.86 -4.44
CA VAL A 81 5.95 -12.52 -3.20
C VAL A 81 4.49 -12.24 -3.51
N VAL A 82 3.57 -12.97 -2.89
CA VAL A 82 2.14 -12.64 -2.89
C VAL A 82 1.78 -12.07 -1.53
N ALA A 83 1.24 -10.84 -1.50
CA ALA A 83 0.83 -10.20 -0.25
C ALA A 83 -0.67 -9.98 -0.21
N TYR A 84 -1.24 -10.14 0.99
CA TYR A 84 -2.65 -9.88 1.27
C TYR A 84 -2.87 -9.36 2.70
N ASP A 85 -4.07 -8.85 2.95
CA ASP A 85 -4.55 -8.48 4.28
C ASP A 85 -6.05 -8.86 4.45
N ASP A 86 -6.66 -8.46 5.59
CA ASP A 86 -8.06 -8.73 5.93
C ASP A 86 -8.99 -7.53 5.69
N GLU A 87 -8.53 -6.47 4.99
CA GLU A 87 -9.28 -5.21 4.90
C GLU A 87 -9.36 -4.60 3.48
N GLY A 88 -8.85 -5.31 2.47
CA GLY A 88 -8.95 -4.93 1.06
C GLY A 88 -7.70 -4.23 0.49
N GLY A 89 -6.52 -4.47 1.05
CA GLY A 89 -5.25 -4.15 0.41
C GLY A 89 -4.53 -2.90 0.92
N GLY A 90 -4.92 -2.36 2.07
CA GLY A 90 -4.23 -1.21 2.67
C GLY A 90 -2.81 -1.56 3.12
N TRP A 91 -2.67 -2.54 4.00
CA TRP A 91 -1.37 -3.01 4.49
C TRP A 91 -0.61 -3.84 3.47
N ALA A 92 -1.32 -4.67 2.69
CA ALA A 92 -0.72 -5.40 1.58
C ALA A 92 -0.10 -4.42 0.55
N GLY A 93 -0.82 -3.38 0.15
CA GLY A 93 -0.31 -2.35 -0.74
C GLY A 93 0.89 -1.60 -0.15
N ARG A 94 0.86 -1.31 1.17
CA ARG A 94 1.99 -0.72 1.88
C ARG A 94 3.23 -1.62 1.84
N PHE A 95 3.07 -2.92 2.05
CA PHE A 95 4.16 -3.89 1.98
C PHE A 95 4.72 -4.00 0.55
N LEU A 96 3.84 -4.11 -0.46
CA LEU A 96 4.24 -4.19 -1.87
C LEU A 96 4.97 -2.92 -2.33
N TRP A 97 4.54 -1.74 -1.87
CA TRP A 97 5.27 -0.50 -2.08
C TRP A 97 6.68 -0.56 -1.47
N THR A 98 6.82 -1.13 -0.27
CA THR A 98 8.13 -1.28 0.37
C THR A 98 9.04 -2.23 -0.42
N LEU A 99 8.48 -3.26 -1.05
CA LEU A 99 9.23 -4.14 -1.98
C LEU A 99 9.71 -3.37 -3.22
N ASP A 100 8.86 -2.55 -3.85
CA ASP A 100 9.27 -1.71 -4.98
C ASP A 100 10.40 -0.73 -4.60
N LEU A 101 10.34 -0.15 -3.39
CA LEU A 101 11.40 0.76 -2.90
C LEU A 101 12.77 0.09 -2.77
N ILE A 102 12.84 -1.20 -2.52
CA ILE A 102 14.11 -1.94 -2.46
C ILE A 102 14.45 -2.64 -3.78
N GLY A 103 13.69 -2.38 -4.84
CA GLY A 103 13.91 -2.93 -6.18
C GLY A 103 13.48 -4.38 -6.35
N HIS A 104 12.63 -4.91 -5.46
CA HIS A 104 12.06 -6.25 -5.62
C HIS A 104 10.76 -6.18 -6.40
N GLU A 105 10.82 -6.46 -7.71
CA GLU A 105 9.68 -6.28 -8.63
C GLU A 105 8.80 -7.53 -8.80
N ARG A 106 9.19 -8.67 -8.21
CA ARG A 106 8.48 -9.95 -8.35
C ARG A 106 7.44 -10.10 -7.24
N TRP A 107 6.31 -9.42 -7.42
CA TRP A 107 5.23 -9.46 -6.44
C TRP A 107 3.84 -9.42 -7.10
N SER A 108 2.86 -9.96 -6.36
CA SER A 108 1.44 -9.88 -6.66
C SER A 108 0.65 -9.47 -5.43
N TYR A 109 -0.47 -8.80 -5.64
CA TYR A 109 -1.51 -8.59 -4.65
C TYR A 109 -2.58 -9.66 -4.81
N LEU A 110 -2.94 -10.35 -3.72
CA LEU A 110 -4.07 -11.27 -3.70
C LEU A 110 -5.37 -10.46 -3.66
N ASN A 111 -6.12 -10.48 -4.77
CA ASN A 111 -7.29 -9.64 -4.97
C ASN A 111 -8.38 -9.89 -3.93
N GLY A 112 -8.68 -8.86 -3.10
CA GLY A 112 -9.63 -8.94 -1.98
C GLY A 112 -9.08 -9.64 -0.74
N GLY A 113 -7.83 -10.09 -0.76
CA GLY A 113 -7.14 -10.66 0.39
C GLY A 113 -7.84 -11.87 1.02
N LEU A 114 -7.75 -11.97 2.34
CA LEU A 114 -8.37 -13.08 3.09
C LEU A 114 -9.88 -13.10 2.93
N VAL A 115 -10.52 -11.94 2.80
CA VAL A 115 -11.99 -11.87 2.66
C VAL A 115 -12.46 -12.57 1.37
N ALA A 116 -11.77 -12.30 0.25
CA ALA A 116 -12.07 -12.98 -1.02
C ALA A 116 -11.71 -14.46 -1.00
N TRP A 117 -10.62 -14.84 -0.34
CA TRP A 117 -10.21 -16.24 -0.15
C TRP A 117 -11.28 -17.05 0.57
N LEU A 118 -11.78 -16.53 1.71
CA LEU A 118 -12.86 -17.15 2.49
C LEU A 118 -14.19 -17.20 1.72
N GLN A 119 -14.54 -16.12 1.01
CA GLN A 119 -15.75 -16.07 0.20
C GLN A 119 -15.75 -17.12 -0.93
N ALA A 120 -14.55 -17.40 -1.48
CA ALA A 120 -14.37 -18.45 -2.50
C ALA A 120 -14.42 -19.88 -1.91
N GLY A 121 -14.55 -20.03 -0.58
CA GLY A 121 -14.59 -21.33 0.10
C GLY A 121 -13.27 -22.10 0.03
N LEU A 122 -12.14 -21.39 -0.13
CA LEU A 122 -10.83 -22.00 -0.26
C LEU A 122 -10.27 -22.45 1.12
N PRO A 123 -9.38 -23.45 1.17
CA PRO A 123 -8.86 -24.00 2.42
C PRO A 123 -8.06 -22.95 3.20
N THR A 124 -8.19 -23.01 4.52
CA THR A 124 -7.40 -22.19 5.47
C THR A 124 -6.68 -23.09 6.46
N GLU A 125 -5.72 -22.50 7.17
CA GLU A 125 -5.08 -23.14 8.32
C GLU A 125 -4.87 -22.12 9.45
N ASP A 126 -4.51 -22.63 10.63
CA ASP A 126 -4.15 -21.85 11.84
C ASP A 126 -2.71 -22.14 12.30
N ALA A 127 -1.98 -22.98 11.55
CA ALA A 127 -0.61 -23.34 11.84
C ALA A 127 0.38 -22.19 11.61
N LEU A 128 1.22 -21.88 12.60
CA LEU A 128 2.21 -20.81 12.45
C LEU A 128 3.44 -21.29 11.67
N HIS A 129 3.75 -20.59 10.58
CA HIS A 129 4.92 -20.86 9.74
C HIS A 129 6.06 -19.88 10.03
N GLN A 130 7.29 -20.37 9.82
CA GLN A 130 8.49 -19.55 9.86
C GLN A 130 9.13 -19.54 8.47
N PRO A 131 9.54 -18.35 7.96
CA PRO A 131 10.18 -18.28 6.66
C PRO A 131 11.60 -18.87 6.70
N ALA A 132 12.09 -19.27 5.54
CA ALA A 132 13.49 -19.69 5.36
C ALA A 132 14.40 -18.45 5.32
N SER A 133 14.78 -17.95 6.49
CA SER A 133 15.59 -16.73 6.63
C SER A 133 16.93 -16.80 5.91
N ARG A 134 17.44 -15.65 5.48
CA ARG A 134 18.74 -15.46 4.81
C ARG A 134 19.55 -14.38 5.51
N PRO A 135 20.88 -14.29 5.26
CA PRO A 135 21.67 -13.18 5.74
C PRO A 135 21.12 -11.83 5.25
N ALA A 136 21.09 -10.84 6.14
CA ALA A 136 20.66 -9.50 5.80
C ALA A 136 21.55 -8.89 4.72
N ARG A 137 20.94 -8.16 3.80
CA ARG A 137 21.61 -7.37 2.76
C ARG A 137 21.19 -5.92 2.92
N GLU A 138 22.12 -5.02 2.69
CA GLU A 138 21.81 -3.60 2.63
C GLU A 138 20.94 -3.32 1.41
N HIS A 139 19.84 -2.58 1.62
CA HIS A 139 18.94 -2.14 0.57
C HIS A 139 19.01 -0.61 0.44
N ARG A 140 19.28 -0.16 -0.78
CA ARG A 140 19.16 1.26 -1.11
C ARG A 140 17.74 1.53 -1.59
N LEU A 141 17.04 2.48 -0.95
CA LEU A 141 15.68 2.83 -1.32
C LEU A 141 15.65 3.59 -2.66
N ASP A 142 14.79 3.12 -3.56
CA ASP A 142 14.51 3.81 -4.81
C ASP A 142 13.53 4.96 -4.56
N ARG A 143 14.02 6.18 -4.60
CA ARG A 143 13.21 7.38 -4.37
C ARG A 143 12.21 7.71 -5.48
N ARG A 144 12.23 6.99 -6.61
CA ARG A 144 11.23 7.19 -7.69
C ARG A 144 9.80 6.90 -7.23
N HIS A 145 9.62 6.08 -6.19
CA HIS A 145 8.31 5.71 -5.64
C HIS A 145 7.99 6.38 -4.29
N LEU A 146 8.83 7.31 -3.86
CA LEU A 146 8.74 8.02 -2.58
C LEU A 146 8.84 9.53 -2.80
N ILE A 147 8.09 10.30 -2.02
CA ILE A 147 8.26 11.74 -1.88
C ILE A 147 8.22 12.09 -0.39
N ASP A 148 9.10 12.98 0.06
CA ASP A 148 9.07 13.53 1.41
C ASP A 148 8.33 14.88 1.46
N ILE A 149 8.18 15.40 2.67
CA ILE A 149 7.41 16.64 2.91
C ILE A 149 8.09 17.85 2.23
N GLU A 150 9.41 17.93 2.25
CA GLU A 150 10.18 19.01 1.69
C GLU A 150 10.03 19.06 0.15
N ASP A 151 10.20 17.92 -0.50
CA ASP A 151 10.03 17.79 -1.95
C ASP A 151 8.60 18.11 -2.38
N LEU A 152 7.59 17.65 -1.60
CA LEU A 152 6.18 17.92 -1.89
C LEU A 152 5.84 19.42 -1.71
N MET A 153 6.34 20.06 -0.65
CA MET A 153 6.18 21.50 -0.43
C MET A 153 6.79 22.31 -1.58
N GLN A 154 8.02 21.98 -1.99
CA GLN A 154 8.68 22.64 -3.11
C GLN A 154 7.92 22.48 -4.44
N ALA A 155 7.35 21.28 -4.69
CA ALA A 155 6.56 21.03 -5.89
C ALA A 155 5.29 21.90 -5.92
N LEU A 156 4.61 22.06 -4.77
CA LEU A 156 3.45 22.95 -4.62
C LEU A 156 3.84 24.44 -4.82
N GLU A 157 4.95 24.89 -4.26
CA GLU A 157 5.44 26.27 -4.44
C GLU A 157 5.77 26.59 -5.90
N ARG A 158 6.36 25.63 -6.63
CA ARG A 158 6.65 25.77 -8.08
C ARG A 158 5.40 25.70 -8.95
N LYS A 159 4.24 25.33 -8.38
CA LYS A 159 2.98 25.11 -9.12
C LYS A 159 3.18 24.14 -10.30
N ASP A 160 3.81 23.01 -10.01
CA ASP A 160 4.08 21.98 -11.01
C ASP A 160 2.77 21.46 -11.59
N GLU A 161 2.45 21.84 -12.84
CA GLU A 161 1.19 21.51 -13.52
C GLU A 161 1.03 19.99 -13.78
N GLY A 162 2.14 19.26 -13.75
CA GLY A 162 2.16 17.80 -13.89
C GLY A 162 1.83 17.05 -12.60
N LEU A 163 1.95 17.71 -11.42
CA LEU A 163 1.72 17.10 -10.13
C LEU A 163 0.23 16.93 -9.85
N VAL A 164 -0.17 15.74 -9.42
CA VAL A 164 -1.51 15.43 -8.93
C VAL A 164 -1.40 14.76 -7.58
N ILE A 165 -2.08 15.28 -6.57
CA ILE A 165 -2.11 14.71 -5.23
C ILE A 165 -3.42 13.96 -5.03
N TRP A 166 -3.31 12.64 -4.83
CA TRP A 166 -4.44 11.75 -4.58
C TRP A 166 -4.62 11.54 -3.07
N ASP A 167 -5.65 12.17 -2.48
CA ASP A 167 -6.03 11.98 -1.08
C ASP A 167 -6.98 10.78 -0.95
N ALA A 168 -6.49 9.70 -0.33
CA ALA A 168 -7.22 8.45 -0.14
C ALA A 168 -8.10 8.43 1.12
N ARG A 169 -8.17 9.54 1.87
CA ARG A 169 -8.97 9.66 3.11
C ARG A 169 -10.46 9.77 2.81
N SER A 170 -11.27 9.65 3.87
CA SER A 170 -12.71 9.89 3.73
C SER A 170 -13.01 11.34 3.34
N PRO A 171 -14.18 11.61 2.70
CA PRO A 171 -14.60 12.97 2.37
C PRO A 171 -14.64 13.90 3.60
N GLU A 172 -15.07 13.40 4.77
CA GLU A 172 -15.15 14.18 6.01
C GLU A 172 -13.76 14.58 6.53
N GLU A 173 -12.76 13.72 6.39
CA GLU A 173 -11.36 14.05 6.71
C GLU A 173 -10.81 15.10 5.74
N TYR A 174 -11.07 14.92 4.44
CA TYR A 174 -10.63 15.81 3.38
C TYR A 174 -11.23 17.23 3.54
N GLN A 175 -12.54 17.32 3.79
CA GLN A 175 -13.26 18.57 4.00
C GLN A 175 -12.94 19.25 5.34
N GLY A 176 -12.20 18.56 6.24
CA GLY A 176 -11.84 19.09 7.56
C GLY A 176 -12.94 18.96 8.62
N GLN A 177 -14.00 18.21 8.33
CA GLN A 177 -15.10 17.92 9.27
C GLN A 177 -14.68 16.90 10.34
N ARG A 178 -13.74 16.02 10.00
CA ARG A 178 -13.15 15.03 10.91
C ARG A 178 -11.66 15.29 11.08
N GLN A 179 -11.20 15.45 12.32
CA GLN A 179 -9.83 15.86 12.63
C GLN A 179 -9.06 14.77 13.36
N PHE A 180 -7.86 14.42 12.83
CA PHE A 180 -6.92 13.46 13.42
C PHE A 180 -5.50 14.03 13.60
N ALA A 181 -5.26 15.28 13.21
CA ALA A 181 -4.02 16.02 13.41
C ALA A 181 -4.33 17.38 14.06
N GLN A 182 -3.32 18.19 14.38
CA GLN A 182 -3.52 19.53 14.95
C GLN A 182 -4.35 20.44 14.04
N ARG A 183 -4.26 20.23 12.73
CA ARG A 183 -5.03 20.99 11.72
C ARG A 183 -5.83 20.02 10.86
N SER A 184 -7.04 20.44 10.45
CA SER A 184 -7.93 19.66 9.56
C SER A 184 -7.99 20.29 8.16
N GLY A 185 -8.50 19.56 7.17
CA GLY A 185 -8.56 19.96 5.77
C GLY A 185 -7.71 19.04 4.89
N HIS A 186 -7.18 19.55 3.78
CA HIS A 186 -6.39 18.80 2.81
C HIS A 186 -5.22 19.61 2.23
N ILE A 187 -4.31 18.94 1.56
CA ILE A 187 -3.21 19.56 0.82
C ILE A 187 -3.80 20.38 -0.33
N PRO A 188 -3.39 21.64 -0.55
CA PRO A 188 -3.94 22.45 -1.63
C PRO A 188 -3.83 21.77 -3.00
N GLY A 189 -4.95 21.72 -3.74
CA GLY A 189 -5.02 21.06 -5.03
C GLY A 189 -5.12 19.53 -5.00
N ALA A 190 -5.16 18.92 -3.81
CA ALA A 190 -5.38 17.47 -3.70
C ALA A 190 -6.78 17.08 -4.19
N ILE A 191 -6.86 15.93 -4.83
CA ILE A 191 -8.10 15.32 -5.33
C ILE A 191 -8.49 14.19 -4.40
N ASN A 192 -9.68 14.28 -3.80
CA ASN A 192 -10.18 13.21 -2.96
C ASN A 192 -10.83 12.10 -3.81
N TYR A 193 -10.26 10.92 -3.67
CA TYR A 193 -10.89 9.67 -4.07
C TYR A 193 -10.61 8.63 -3.00
N GLU A 194 -11.60 8.43 -2.13
CA GLU A 194 -11.48 7.53 -0.98
C GLU A 194 -11.15 6.10 -1.40
N TRP A 195 -10.21 5.47 -0.70
CA TRP A 195 -9.69 4.15 -1.03
C TRP A 195 -10.75 3.03 -1.13
N THR A 196 -11.78 3.07 -0.27
CA THR A 196 -12.86 2.06 -0.25
C THR A 196 -13.71 2.05 -1.51
N ARG A 197 -13.71 3.15 -2.29
CA ARG A 197 -14.44 3.22 -3.57
C ARG A 197 -13.86 2.31 -4.64
N ALA A 198 -12.63 1.84 -4.46
CA ALA A 198 -11.99 0.93 -5.40
C ALA A 198 -12.36 -0.53 -5.17
N MET A 199 -13.01 -0.85 -4.05
CA MET A 199 -13.35 -2.22 -3.66
C MET A 199 -14.81 -2.55 -3.95
N ASP A 200 -15.06 -3.80 -4.31
CA ASP A 200 -16.39 -4.40 -4.40
C ASP A 200 -16.66 -5.22 -3.13
N ARG A 201 -17.50 -4.70 -2.25
CA ARG A 201 -17.84 -5.34 -0.97
C ARG A 201 -18.64 -6.63 -1.15
N GLU A 202 -19.43 -6.73 -2.22
CA GLU A 202 -20.23 -7.92 -2.52
C GLU A 202 -19.37 -9.07 -3.05
N ARG A 203 -18.20 -8.72 -3.63
CA ARG A 203 -17.23 -9.66 -4.16
C ARG A 203 -16.02 -9.87 -3.25
N GLY A 204 -16.19 -9.83 -1.94
CA GLY A 204 -15.12 -10.11 -0.98
C GLY A 204 -13.98 -9.08 -1.01
N LEU A 205 -14.29 -7.80 -1.12
CA LEU A 205 -13.34 -6.69 -1.19
C LEU A 205 -12.37 -6.75 -2.40
N ARG A 206 -12.67 -7.58 -3.42
CA ARG A 206 -11.89 -7.55 -4.66
C ARG A 206 -11.93 -6.14 -5.28
N LEU A 207 -10.89 -5.77 -5.96
CA LEU A 207 -10.90 -4.53 -6.72
C LEU A 207 -12.03 -4.57 -7.77
N ARG A 208 -12.68 -3.44 -7.94
CA ARG A 208 -13.58 -3.21 -9.06
C ARG A 208 -12.81 -3.33 -10.38
N PRO A 209 -13.49 -3.57 -11.51
CA PRO A 209 -12.82 -3.68 -12.80
C PRO A 209 -11.82 -2.52 -13.04
N LEU A 210 -10.58 -2.86 -13.35
CA LEU A 210 -9.49 -1.87 -13.49
C LEU A 210 -9.81 -0.78 -14.51
N GLU A 211 -10.55 -1.11 -15.58
CA GLU A 211 -10.93 -0.12 -16.62
C GLU A 211 -11.96 0.88 -16.09
N GLU A 212 -12.87 0.47 -15.21
CA GLU A 212 -13.80 1.39 -14.53
C GLU A 212 -13.04 2.34 -13.60
N LEU A 213 -12.11 1.79 -12.79
CA LEU A 213 -11.26 2.59 -11.91
C LEU A 213 -10.41 3.57 -12.71
N ARG A 214 -9.84 3.14 -13.83
CA ARG A 214 -9.08 4.00 -14.75
C ARG A 214 -9.93 5.18 -15.24
N ALA A 215 -11.14 4.90 -15.72
CA ALA A 215 -12.05 5.93 -16.22
C ALA A 215 -12.49 6.92 -15.12
N GLU A 216 -12.84 6.43 -13.93
CA GLU A 216 -13.24 7.26 -12.81
C GLU A 216 -12.11 8.17 -12.28
N LEU A 217 -10.88 7.63 -12.20
CA LEU A 217 -9.70 8.38 -11.78
C LEU A 217 -9.33 9.43 -12.83
N ALA A 218 -9.32 9.06 -14.11
CA ALA A 218 -9.03 9.99 -15.20
C ALA A 218 -10.04 11.14 -15.28
N ALA A 219 -11.34 10.87 -15.08
CA ALA A 219 -12.38 11.90 -15.02
C ALA A 219 -12.18 12.91 -13.88
N ARG A 220 -11.35 12.57 -12.87
CA ARG A 220 -10.96 13.45 -11.76
C ARG A 220 -9.57 14.08 -11.97
N GLY A 221 -8.89 13.78 -13.07
CA GLY A 221 -7.54 14.28 -13.34
C GLY A 221 -6.42 13.41 -12.76
N ILE A 222 -6.72 12.23 -12.19
CA ILE A 222 -5.74 11.26 -11.73
C ILE A 222 -5.45 10.28 -12.87
N SER A 223 -4.37 10.45 -13.61
CA SER A 223 -4.09 9.70 -14.83
C SER A 223 -2.60 9.39 -15.02
N ALA A 224 -2.29 8.44 -15.91
CA ALA A 224 -0.95 7.90 -16.10
C ALA A 224 0.06 8.90 -16.69
N ASP A 225 -0.38 9.96 -17.34
CA ASP A 225 0.47 11.05 -17.88
C ASP A 225 0.93 12.03 -16.79
N LYS A 226 0.34 11.97 -15.59
CA LYS A 226 0.65 12.84 -14.45
C LYS A 226 1.73 12.26 -13.53
N ASP A 227 2.33 13.11 -12.73
CA ASP A 227 3.14 12.75 -11.58
C ASP A 227 2.22 12.65 -10.34
N VAL A 228 1.78 11.43 -10.05
CA VAL A 228 0.77 11.19 -9.02
C VAL A 228 1.43 10.93 -7.68
N VAL A 229 1.08 11.74 -6.67
CA VAL A 229 1.45 11.53 -5.27
C VAL A 229 0.23 11.07 -4.50
N THR A 230 0.30 9.90 -3.87
CA THR A 230 -0.81 9.42 -3.04
C THR A 230 -0.48 9.50 -1.55
N HIS A 231 -1.47 9.87 -0.75
CA HIS A 231 -1.38 9.90 0.70
C HIS A 231 -2.72 9.58 1.38
N CYS A 232 -2.67 9.33 2.68
CA CYS A 232 -3.85 9.25 3.53
C CYS A 232 -3.58 9.90 4.89
N HIS A 233 -3.76 9.19 6.00
CA HIS A 233 -3.32 9.66 7.33
C HIS A 233 -1.91 9.20 7.68
N THR A 234 -1.53 7.94 7.37
CA THR A 234 -0.24 7.31 7.73
C THR A 234 0.30 6.39 6.62
N HIS A 235 -0.10 6.60 5.39
CA HIS A 235 0.20 5.76 4.22
C HIS A 235 -0.19 4.28 4.40
N HIS A 236 -1.29 4.02 5.10
CA HIS A 236 -1.97 2.72 5.16
C HIS A 236 -2.99 2.61 4.01
N ARG A 237 -4.09 3.36 4.06
CA ARG A 237 -5.14 3.40 3.01
C ARG A 237 -4.57 3.76 1.64
N SER A 238 -3.61 4.67 1.61
CA SER A 238 -2.90 5.03 0.38
C SER A 238 -1.90 3.98 -0.10
N GLY A 239 -1.62 2.96 0.67
CA GLY A 239 -0.96 1.74 0.18
C GLY A 239 -1.77 1.09 -0.95
N LEU A 240 -3.11 0.96 -0.76
CA LEU A 240 -3.98 0.47 -1.84
C LEU A 240 -4.04 1.42 -3.04
N THR A 241 -4.14 2.73 -2.83
CA THR A 241 -4.21 3.67 -3.98
C THR A 241 -2.90 3.72 -4.76
N TRP A 242 -1.75 3.55 -4.09
CA TRP A 242 -0.48 3.36 -4.76
C TRP A 242 -0.48 2.05 -5.59
N LEU A 243 -0.93 0.95 -4.99
CA LEU A 243 -1.06 -0.34 -5.68
C LEU A 243 -1.95 -0.23 -6.92
N ILE A 244 -3.12 0.43 -6.82
CA ILE A 244 -4.02 0.67 -7.95
C ILE A 244 -3.29 1.42 -9.06
N GLY A 245 -2.56 2.48 -8.76
CA GLY A 245 -1.78 3.20 -9.77
C GLY A 245 -0.74 2.29 -10.45
N ARG A 246 -0.08 1.40 -9.72
CA ARG A 246 0.84 0.40 -10.28
C ARG A 246 0.11 -0.60 -11.20
N LEU A 247 -1.06 -1.10 -10.79
CA LEU A 247 -1.90 -2.00 -11.59
C LEU A 247 -2.43 -1.32 -12.86
N LEU A 248 -2.73 -0.02 -12.79
CA LEU A 248 -3.15 0.79 -13.94
C LEU A 248 -1.97 1.24 -14.83
N GLY A 249 -0.73 0.88 -14.47
CA GLY A 249 0.46 1.21 -15.26
C GLY A 249 0.92 2.66 -15.15
N PHE A 250 0.63 3.35 -14.04
CA PHE A 250 1.12 4.72 -13.81
C PHE A 250 2.64 4.71 -13.65
N PRO A 251 3.40 5.30 -14.57
CA PRO A 251 4.88 5.26 -14.52
C PRO A 251 5.46 6.14 -13.42
N ARG A 252 4.72 7.17 -13.02
CA ARG A 252 5.12 8.16 -12.01
C ARG A 252 4.06 8.21 -10.91
N ILE A 253 4.01 7.15 -10.08
CA ILE A 253 3.23 7.15 -8.85
C ILE A 253 4.16 7.04 -7.66
N ARG A 254 4.07 8.01 -6.75
CA ARG A 254 4.87 8.12 -5.53
C ARG A 254 3.97 8.11 -4.31
N ALA A 255 4.48 7.61 -3.20
CA ALA A 255 3.78 7.68 -1.93
C ALA A 255 4.41 8.72 -1.01
N TYR A 256 3.58 9.54 -0.39
CA TYR A 256 3.96 10.40 0.72
C TYR A 256 3.69 9.67 2.03
N ALA A 257 4.73 9.04 2.58
CA ALA A 257 4.59 8.16 3.75
C ALA A 257 4.23 8.91 5.04
N GLY A 258 4.72 10.12 5.25
CA GLY A 258 4.35 10.98 6.39
C GLY A 258 2.88 11.34 6.40
N SER A 259 2.28 11.48 5.21
CA SER A 259 0.83 11.65 5.02
C SER A 259 0.25 12.80 5.86
N TRP A 260 -1.05 12.76 6.14
CA TRP A 260 -1.70 13.81 6.93
C TRP A 260 -1.22 13.87 8.38
N SER A 261 -0.76 12.75 8.94
CA SER A 261 -0.19 12.74 10.30
C SER A 261 1.07 13.62 10.41
N GLU A 262 1.83 13.77 9.34
CA GLU A 262 2.93 14.72 9.26
C GLU A 262 2.44 16.10 8.80
N TRP A 263 1.78 16.16 7.64
CA TRP A 263 1.34 17.41 7.03
C TRP A 263 0.45 18.27 7.93
N GLY A 264 -0.57 17.67 8.54
CA GLY A 264 -1.51 18.34 9.43
C GLY A 264 -0.93 18.77 10.78
N ASN A 265 0.23 18.22 11.17
CA ASN A 265 0.94 18.59 12.38
C ASN A 265 2.16 19.52 12.12
N HIS A 266 2.60 19.67 10.88
CA HIS A 266 3.71 20.55 10.53
C HIS A 266 3.25 22.00 10.40
N ARG A 267 3.90 22.93 11.10
CA ARG A 267 3.44 24.33 11.26
C ARG A 267 3.37 25.13 9.97
N HIS A 268 4.22 24.82 9.00
CA HIS A 268 4.41 25.63 7.79
C HIS A 268 3.78 25.04 6.53
N THR A 269 3.18 23.85 6.59
CA THR A 269 2.51 23.29 5.44
C THR A 269 1.22 24.04 5.12
N PRO A 270 0.96 24.37 3.85
CA PRO A 270 -0.29 24.97 3.44
C PRO A 270 -1.45 23.97 3.57
N ILE A 271 -2.61 24.47 3.95
CA ILE A 271 -3.84 23.68 4.11
C ILE A 271 -4.98 24.39 3.42
N HIS A 272 -5.81 23.64 2.69
CA HIS A 272 -7.08 24.08 2.15
C HIS A 272 -8.23 23.42 2.91
N ARG A 273 -9.36 24.13 3.01
CA ARG A 273 -10.66 23.63 3.50
C ARG A 273 -11.72 24.13 2.55
N ASP A 274 -12.56 23.23 2.11
CA ASP A 274 -13.75 23.62 1.35
C ASP A 274 -14.70 24.35 2.31
N SER A 275 -15.16 25.50 1.92
CA SER A 275 -16.08 26.37 2.70
C SER A 275 -17.51 25.86 2.63
#